data_8885e1d743199e45fac55216dd0896a9
#
_entry.id   8885e1d743199e45fac55216dd0896a9
#
_cell.length_a   1.000
_cell.length_b   1.000
_cell.length_c   1.000
_cell.angle_alpha   90.00
_cell.angle_beta   90.00
_cell.angle_gamma   90.00
#
_symmetry.space_group_name_H-M   'P 1'
#
loop_
_entity.id
_entity.type
_entity.pdbx_description
1 polymer ?
#
loop_
_entity_poly.entity_id
_entity_poly.type
_entity_poly.pdbx_seq_one_letter_code
_entity_poly.pdbx_strand_id
1 'polypeptide(L)'
;MSERMRVGLFVGAKLNPIETHRAIWRIADEAGFDHVWHDDHLLTVAGGSPPDLPILEAWTLLGAMAEATNRVHVGTLVTANLYRNPGMLAKMAATVDHISGGRLEMAIGTGWAEREFTSLGMPFAETPERIDRMDEACSILRLLWTQARSDFDGRFYSLVDAICEPKPVQQPHPPIWIGGRGPKRTLRVAARQANVWNSSGSRGLDADLEATRILNDHCVAIGRDPTEIRRSTVIEAAALDDVVELADQYAAAGFSELILGLSAGDPIQQAETVAVPALARILTMTVGPVV
;
A
#
# COMPACT_ATOMS: atom_id res chain seq x y z
N MET A 1 8.45 1.86 24.74
CA MET A 1 7.78 0.53 24.57
C MET A 1 8.11 0.10 23.15
N SER A 2 8.68 -1.09 22.94
CA SER A 2 8.90 -1.63 21.59
C SER A 2 7.55 -1.80 20.90
N GLU A 3 7.46 -1.30 19.67
CA GLU A 3 6.26 -1.44 18.86
C GLU A 3 6.15 -2.91 18.38
N ARG A 4 4.96 -3.50 18.44
CA ARG A 4 4.75 -4.85 17.91
C ARG A 4 4.72 -4.81 16.38
N MET A 5 5.10 -5.91 15.75
CA MET A 5 4.88 -6.09 14.32
C MET A 5 3.39 -5.99 13.98
N ARG A 6 3.03 -5.21 12.97
CA ARG A 6 1.71 -5.23 12.35
C ARG A 6 1.73 -6.15 11.13
N VAL A 7 0.71 -6.97 10.98
CA VAL A 7 0.68 -8.01 9.94
C VAL A 7 -0.59 -7.89 9.12
N GLY A 8 -0.43 -7.90 7.80
CA GLY A 8 -1.54 -7.90 6.86
C GLY A 8 -1.55 -9.06 5.90
N LEU A 9 -2.66 -9.20 5.19
CA LEU A 9 -2.82 -10.12 4.06
C LEU A 9 -2.89 -9.35 2.75
N PHE A 10 -2.28 -9.88 1.71
CA PHE A 10 -2.42 -9.40 0.33
C PHE A 10 -2.98 -10.52 -0.54
N VAL A 11 -4.09 -10.24 -1.23
CA VAL A 11 -4.66 -11.12 -2.25
C VAL A 11 -4.83 -10.34 -3.55
N GLY A 12 -4.16 -10.75 -4.61
CA GLY A 12 -4.28 -10.10 -5.91
C GLY A 12 -5.72 -10.20 -6.46
N ALA A 13 -6.18 -9.16 -7.13
CA ALA A 13 -7.51 -9.14 -7.78
C ALA A 13 -7.61 -10.07 -9.00
N LYS A 14 -6.46 -10.48 -9.54
CA LYS A 14 -6.34 -11.36 -10.69
C LYS A 14 -6.84 -12.78 -10.37
N LEU A 15 -7.71 -13.31 -11.25
CA LEU A 15 -8.24 -14.69 -11.20
C LEU A 15 -9.05 -15.04 -9.94
N ASN A 16 -9.19 -14.12 -9.00
CA ASN A 16 -9.94 -14.38 -7.79
C ASN A 16 -11.37 -13.85 -7.95
N PRO A 17 -12.40 -14.73 -7.90
CA PRO A 17 -13.77 -14.29 -7.86
C PRO A 17 -14.07 -13.53 -6.57
N ILE A 18 -15.15 -12.76 -6.56
CA ILE A 18 -15.54 -11.94 -5.39
C ILE A 18 -15.73 -12.78 -4.11
N GLU A 19 -16.12 -14.04 -4.26
CA GLU A 19 -16.29 -14.97 -3.14
C GLU A 19 -14.98 -15.27 -2.44
N THR A 20 -13.87 -15.41 -3.19
CA THR A 20 -12.53 -15.59 -2.64
C THR A 20 -12.10 -14.34 -1.86
N HIS A 21 -12.31 -13.15 -2.42
CA HIS A 21 -12.03 -11.91 -1.72
C HIS A 21 -12.81 -11.80 -0.41
N ARG A 22 -14.11 -12.06 -0.42
CA ARG A 22 -14.96 -12.07 0.78
C ARG A 22 -14.49 -13.05 1.85
N ALA A 23 -14.04 -14.25 1.43
CA ALA A 23 -13.49 -15.23 2.35
C ALA A 23 -12.21 -14.73 3.02
N ILE A 24 -11.26 -14.16 2.24
CA ILE A 24 -10.01 -13.62 2.76
C ILE A 24 -10.25 -12.41 3.67
N TRP A 25 -11.17 -11.50 3.32
CA TRP A 25 -11.51 -10.37 4.18
C TRP A 25 -12.05 -10.82 5.53
N ARG A 26 -12.94 -11.83 5.54
CA ARG A 26 -13.45 -12.41 6.77
C ARG A 26 -12.35 -13.07 7.58
N ILE A 27 -11.48 -13.89 6.96
CA ILE A 27 -10.34 -14.52 7.64
C ILE A 27 -9.45 -13.45 8.27
N ALA A 28 -9.11 -12.38 7.53
CA ALA A 28 -8.29 -11.30 8.04
C ALA A 28 -8.92 -10.60 9.25
N ASP A 29 -10.21 -10.31 9.18
CA ASP A 29 -10.94 -9.61 10.22
C ASP A 29 -11.10 -10.49 11.48
N GLU A 30 -11.46 -11.77 11.34
CA GLU A 30 -11.68 -12.72 12.43
C GLU A 30 -10.39 -13.19 13.10
N ALA A 31 -9.33 -13.47 12.30
CA ALA A 31 -8.06 -13.98 12.83
C ALA A 31 -7.20 -12.93 13.54
N GLY A 32 -7.46 -11.65 13.33
CA GLY A 32 -6.75 -10.60 14.04
C GLY A 32 -5.62 -9.94 13.25
N PHE A 33 -5.60 -10.04 11.91
CA PHE A 33 -4.68 -9.26 11.09
C PHE A 33 -4.91 -7.75 11.26
N ASP A 34 -3.87 -6.96 11.05
CA ASP A 34 -3.95 -5.51 11.19
C ASP A 34 -4.50 -4.84 9.92
N HIS A 35 -4.18 -5.38 8.74
CA HIS A 35 -4.64 -4.83 7.47
C HIS A 35 -4.82 -5.90 6.38
N VAL A 36 -5.64 -5.59 5.36
CA VAL A 36 -5.86 -6.44 4.18
C VAL A 36 -5.79 -5.60 2.91
N TRP A 37 -5.18 -6.17 1.88
CA TRP A 37 -4.79 -5.48 0.67
C TRP A 37 -5.16 -6.25 -0.59
N HIS A 38 -5.37 -5.53 -1.69
CA HIS A 38 -5.34 -6.05 -3.06
C HIS A 38 -4.57 -5.09 -3.97
N ASP A 39 -4.25 -5.52 -5.19
CA ASP A 39 -3.58 -4.70 -6.19
C ASP A 39 -4.54 -3.72 -6.91
N ASP A 40 -3.98 -2.72 -7.61
CA ASP A 40 -4.72 -1.78 -8.46
C ASP A 40 -4.27 -1.98 -9.92
N HIS A 41 -4.54 -3.17 -10.46
CA HIS A 41 -4.36 -3.50 -11.87
C HIS A 41 -5.70 -3.53 -12.60
N LEU A 42 -5.69 -3.18 -13.88
CA LEU A 42 -6.86 -3.17 -14.78
C LEU A 42 -6.82 -4.33 -15.77
N LEU A 43 -5.64 -4.89 -16.00
CA LEU A 43 -5.40 -6.06 -16.83
C LEU A 43 -4.41 -6.99 -16.12
N THR A 44 -4.41 -8.25 -16.53
CA THR A 44 -3.37 -9.17 -16.08
C THR A 44 -2.05 -8.88 -16.78
N VAL A 45 -1.05 -8.40 -16.04
CA VAL A 45 0.23 -7.93 -16.58
C VAL A 45 1.46 -8.68 -16.08
N ALA A 46 1.32 -9.47 -15.02
CA ALA A 46 2.44 -10.16 -14.39
C ALA A 46 2.61 -11.60 -14.86
N GLY A 47 3.86 -12.08 -14.92
CA GLY A 47 4.20 -13.49 -15.03
C GLY A 47 3.84 -14.19 -16.34
N GLY A 48 3.74 -13.46 -17.46
CA GLY A 48 3.42 -14.06 -18.78
C GLY A 48 1.97 -14.57 -18.88
N SER A 49 1.12 -14.20 -17.95
CA SER A 49 -0.31 -14.55 -17.99
C SER A 49 -1.03 -13.88 -19.16
N PRO A 50 -2.04 -14.53 -19.77
CA PRO A 50 -2.90 -13.88 -20.73
C PRO A 50 -3.53 -12.61 -20.17
N PRO A 51 -3.63 -11.53 -20.97
CA PRO A 51 -4.13 -10.24 -20.47
C PRO A 51 -5.65 -10.18 -20.31
N ASP A 52 -6.35 -11.15 -20.83
CA ASP A 52 -7.81 -11.29 -20.85
C ASP A 52 -8.36 -12.12 -19.67
N LEU A 53 -7.50 -12.43 -18.71
CA LEU A 53 -7.97 -13.06 -17.47
C LEU A 53 -8.78 -12.09 -16.61
N PRO A 54 -9.82 -12.57 -15.90
CA PRO A 54 -10.64 -11.71 -15.06
C PRO A 54 -9.84 -10.99 -13.99
N ILE A 55 -10.11 -9.69 -13.84
CA ILE A 55 -9.60 -8.86 -12.74
C ILE A 55 -10.70 -7.88 -12.31
N LEU A 56 -10.85 -7.68 -11.01
CA LEU A 56 -11.82 -6.74 -10.45
C LEU A 56 -11.18 -5.36 -10.28
N GLU A 57 -11.96 -4.29 -10.53
CA GLU A 57 -11.48 -2.91 -10.36
C GLU A 57 -11.27 -2.59 -8.87
N ALA A 58 -10.09 -2.09 -8.55
CA ALA A 58 -9.57 -2.02 -7.20
C ALA A 58 -10.37 -1.12 -6.26
N TRP A 59 -10.68 0.11 -6.65
CA TRP A 59 -11.35 1.05 -5.74
C TRP A 59 -12.83 0.72 -5.52
N THR A 60 -13.49 0.12 -6.52
CA THR A 60 -14.83 -0.46 -6.36
C THR A 60 -14.79 -1.64 -5.36
N LEU A 61 -13.78 -2.50 -5.51
CA LEU A 61 -13.56 -3.63 -4.61
C LEU A 61 -13.20 -3.17 -3.19
N LEU A 62 -12.40 -2.09 -3.05
CA LEU A 62 -12.01 -1.51 -1.77
C LEU A 62 -13.22 -0.97 -0.98
N GLY A 63 -14.18 -0.35 -1.66
CA GLY A 63 -15.42 0.07 -1.03
C GLY A 63 -16.23 -1.12 -0.46
N ALA A 64 -16.31 -2.22 -1.22
CA ALA A 64 -16.95 -3.45 -0.76
C ALA A 64 -16.20 -4.10 0.41
N MET A 65 -14.88 -4.09 0.39
CA MET A 65 -14.02 -4.60 1.47
C MET A 65 -14.20 -3.79 2.75
N ALA A 66 -14.25 -2.47 2.64
CA ALA A 66 -14.46 -1.56 3.77
C ALA A 66 -15.78 -1.81 4.48
N GLU A 67 -16.87 -2.06 3.72
CA GLU A 67 -18.20 -2.38 4.26
C GLU A 67 -18.26 -3.80 4.84
N ALA A 68 -17.56 -4.76 4.23
CA ALA A 68 -17.60 -6.17 4.62
C ALA A 68 -16.74 -6.52 5.85
N THR A 69 -15.92 -5.57 6.35
CA THR A 69 -14.99 -5.77 7.47
C THR A 69 -15.27 -4.80 8.61
N ASN A 70 -14.90 -5.15 9.86
CA ASN A 70 -15.22 -4.32 11.03
C ASN A 70 -13.97 -3.79 11.75
N ARG A 71 -12.85 -4.49 11.68
CA ARG A 71 -11.67 -4.21 12.49
C ARG A 71 -10.40 -4.01 11.66
N VAL A 72 -10.19 -4.84 10.65
CA VAL A 72 -8.99 -4.83 9.84
C VAL A 72 -8.92 -3.55 8.99
N HIS A 73 -7.74 -2.93 8.91
CA HIS A 73 -7.50 -1.82 8.00
C HIS A 73 -7.52 -2.30 6.56
N VAL A 74 -7.91 -1.43 5.65
CA VAL A 74 -8.17 -1.79 4.24
C VAL A 74 -7.42 -0.85 3.29
N GLY A 75 -6.87 -1.39 2.22
CA GLY A 75 -6.15 -0.59 1.23
C GLY A 75 -5.88 -1.30 -0.09
N THR A 76 -5.41 -0.55 -1.06
CA THR A 76 -4.82 -1.07 -2.29
C THR A 76 -3.30 -1.00 -2.19
N LEU A 77 -2.57 -2.04 -2.57
CA LEU A 77 -1.12 -2.08 -2.52
C LEU A 77 -0.52 -2.27 -3.92
N VAL A 78 -0.30 -1.20 -4.67
CA VAL A 78 -0.56 0.20 -4.34
C VAL A 78 -1.46 0.83 -5.40
N THR A 79 -2.22 1.87 -5.05
CA THR A 79 -2.98 2.67 -6.03
C THR A 79 -2.05 3.20 -7.11
N ALA A 80 -2.36 2.95 -8.37
CA ALA A 80 -1.63 3.52 -9.50
C ALA A 80 -2.03 5.00 -9.70
N ASN A 81 -1.12 5.91 -9.37
CA ASN A 81 -1.37 7.35 -9.37
C ASN A 81 -2.01 7.87 -10.67
N LEU A 82 -1.59 7.34 -11.82
CA LEU A 82 -2.03 7.85 -13.12
C LEU A 82 -3.41 7.37 -13.58
N TYR A 83 -4.03 6.40 -12.89
CA TYR A 83 -5.38 5.96 -13.26
C TYR A 83 -6.47 6.97 -12.88
N ARG A 84 -6.19 7.82 -11.88
CA ARG A 84 -7.19 8.74 -11.32
C ARG A 84 -6.61 10.14 -11.10
N ASN A 85 -7.39 11.17 -11.38
CA ASN A 85 -7.04 12.53 -11.00
C ASN A 85 -6.90 12.60 -9.47
N PRO A 86 -5.86 13.25 -8.90
CA PRO A 86 -5.63 13.27 -7.45
C PRO A 86 -6.76 13.94 -6.65
N GLY A 87 -7.49 14.90 -7.21
CA GLY A 87 -8.67 15.48 -6.57
C GLY A 87 -9.82 14.47 -6.46
N MET A 88 -10.06 13.68 -7.51
CA MET A 88 -11.02 12.58 -7.49
C MET A 88 -10.57 11.49 -6.49
N LEU A 89 -9.29 11.14 -6.53
CA LEU A 89 -8.73 10.14 -5.63
C LEU A 89 -8.87 10.54 -4.15
N ALA A 90 -8.64 11.82 -3.82
CA ALA A 90 -8.87 12.36 -2.48
C ALA A 90 -10.31 12.16 -2.02
N LYS A 91 -11.28 12.39 -2.92
CA LYS A 91 -12.70 12.22 -2.64
C LYS A 91 -13.08 10.76 -2.45
N MET A 92 -12.57 9.87 -3.31
CA MET A 92 -12.77 8.42 -3.19
C MET A 92 -12.21 7.90 -1.86
N ALA A 93 -10.98 8.29 -1.52
CA ALA A 93 -10.32 7.90 -0.28
C ALA A 93 -11.07 8.38 0.97
N ALA A 94 -11.52 9.63 1.00
CA ALA A 94 -12.36 10.13 2.09
C ALA A 94 -13.66 9.32 2.23
N THR A 95 -14.28 8.95 1.10
CA THR A 95 -15.49 8.12 1.11
C THR A 95 -15.23 6.72 1.69
N VAL A 96 -14.17 6.05 1.25
CA VAL A 96 -13.79 4.72 1.78
C VAL A 96 -13.41 4.82 3.26
N ASP A 97 -12.75 5.89 3.67
CA ASP A 97 -12.41 6.12 5.08
C ASP A 97 -13.67 6.27 5.95
N HIS A 98 -14.72 6.94 5.45
CA HIS A 98 -16.02 6.97 6.12
C HIS A 98 -16.71 5.62 6.14
N ILE A 99 -16.77 4.88 5.03
CA ILE A 99 -17.37 3.54 4.96
C ILE A 99 -16.69 2.60 5.96
N SER A 100 -15.37 2.67 6.03
CA SER A 100 -14.59 1.81 6.95
C SER A 100 -14.58 2.31 8.41
N GLY A 101 -15.09 3.52 8.71
CA GLY A 101 -14.99 4.11 10.05
C GLY A 101 -13.57 4.47 10.46
N GLY A 102 -12.75 4.94 9.51
CA GLY A 102 -11.36 5.39 9.77
C GLY A 102 -10.32 4.28 9.69
N ARG A 103 -10.51 3.28 8.81
CA ARG A 103 -9.57 2.15 8.62
C ARG A 103 -8.87 2.14 7.26
N LEU A 104 -8.96 3.22 6.47
CA LEU A 104 -8.26 3.30 5.19
C LEU A 104 -6.74 3.46 5.39
N GLU A 105 -5.97 2.63 4.69
CA GLU A 105 -4.53 2.81 4.47
C GLU A 105 -4.32 3.25 3.01
N MET A 106 -3.83 4.47 2.80
CA MET A 106 -3.71 5.06 1.46
C MET A 106 -2.35 4.77 0.85
N ALA A 107 -2.20 3.62 0.19
CA ALA A 107 -0.96 3.31 -0.50
C ALA A 107 -1.00 3.76 -1.97
N ILE A 108 0.08 4.42 -2.42
CA ILE A 108 0.19 4.99 -3.75
C ILE A 108 1.55 4.67 -4.39
N GLY A 109 1.54 4.45 -5.69
CA GLY A 109 2.70 4.21 -6.53
C GLY A 109 2.56 4.86 -7.89
N THR A 110 3.61 4.78 -8.70
CA THR A 110 3.67 5.48 -9.99
C THR A 110 2.90 4.81 -11.12
N GLY A 111 2.46 3.56 -10.94
CA GLY A 111 2.05 2.69 -12.05
C GLY A 111 3.27 2.27 -12.90
N TRP A 112 3.28 1.03 -13.42
CA TRP A 112 4.43 0.52 -14.17
C TRP A 112 4.02 -0.23 -15.44
N ALA A 113 2.82 -0.74 -15.51
CA ALA A 113 2.34 -1.61 -16.57
C ALA A 113 1.81 -0.79 -17.75
N GLU A 114 2.71 -0.33 -18.64
CA GLU A 114 2.38 0.51 -19.81
C GLU A 114 1.19 -0.01 -20.62
N ARG A 115 1.09 -1.35 -20.74
CA ARG A 115 0.00 -1.97 -21.49
C ARG A 115 -1.39 -1.63 -20.95
N GLU A 116 -1.56 -1.51 -19.65
CA GLU A 116 -2.86 -1.14 -19.06
C GLU A 116 -3.28 0.26 -19.49
N PHE A 117 -2.33 1.19 -19.48
CA PHE A 117 -2.58 2.57 -19.89
C PHE A 117 -2.92 2.65 -21.38
N THR A 118 -2.07 2.10 -22.22
CA THR A 118 -2.20 2.22 -23.67
C THR A 118 -3.44 1.49 -24.22
N SER A 119 -3.76 0.31 -23.68
CA SER A 119 -4.94 -0.46 -24.12
C SER A 119 -6.27 0.18 -23.73
N LEU A 120 -6.28 0.97 -22.66
CA LEU A 120 -7.47 1.69 -22.17
C LEU A 120 -7.48 3.17 -22.59
N GLY A 121 -6.57 3.57 -23.48
CA GLY A 121 -6.53 4.95 -24.00
C GLY A 121 -6.02 5.99 -23.01
N MET A 122 -5.34 5.56 -21.95
CA MET A 122 -4.73 6.46 -20.98
C MET A 122 -3.28 6.80 -21.37
N PRO A 123 -2.82 8.03 -21.14
CA PRO A 123 -1.44 8.40 -21.42
C PRO A 123 -0.49 7.69 -20.44
N PHE A 124 0.66 7.21 -20.96
CA PHE A 124 1.72 6.64 -20.17
C PHE A 124 2.98 7.51 -20.26
N ALA A 125 3.32 8.17 -19.19
CA ALA A 125 4.46 9.05 -19.12
C ALA A 125 5.75 8.28 -18.79
N GLU A 126 6.91 8.88 -19.06
CA GLU A 126 8.22 8.37 -18.65
C GLU A 126 8.33 8.25 -17.13
N THR A 127 9.14 7.30 -16.66
CA THR A 127 9.29 7.01 -15.22
C THR A 127 9.59 8.25 -14.35
N PRO A 128 10.50 9.16 -14.73
CA PRO A 128 10.74 10.38 -13.94
C PRO A 128 9.49 11.23 -13.77
N GLU A 129 8.72 11.43 -14.83
CA GLU A 129 7.48 12.21 -14.79
C GLU A 129 6.41 11.52 -13.93
N ARG A 130 6.25 10.20 -14.03
CA ARG A 130 5.31 9.47 -13.19
C ARG A 130 5.60 9.63 -11.71
N ILE A 131 6.89 9.66 -11.32
CA ILE A 131 7.31 9.87 -9.94
C ILE A 131 7.02 11.30 -9.49
N ASP A 132 7.32 12.29 -10.33
CA ASP A 132 7.08 13.71 -10.01
C ASP A 132 5.55 13.99 -9.90
N ARG A 133 4.72 13.37 -10.74
CA ARG A 133 3.25 13.41 -10.64
C ARG A 133 2.74 12.77 -9.33
N MET A 134 3.32 11.67 -8.89
CA MET A 134 2.97 11.04 -7.62
C MET A 134 3.29 11.93 -6.42
N ASP A 135 4.40 12.65 -6.45
CA ASP A 135 4.77 13.61 -5.41
C ASP A 135 3.76 14.77 -5.29
N GLU A 136 3.38 15.36 -6.43
CA GLU A 136 2.33 16.39 -6.44
C GLU A 136 0.97 15.83 -5.97
N ALA A 137 0.63 14.61 -6.39
CA ALA A 137 -0.60 13.96 -5.97
C ALA A 137 -0.66 13.76 -4.45
N CYS A 138 0.42 13.31 -3.81
CA CYS A 138 0.48 13.18 -2.35
C CYS A 138 0.27 14.53 -1.65
N SER A 139 0.84 15.60 -2.20
CA SER A 139 0.65 16.95 -1.67
C SER A 139 -0.81 17.40 -1.80
N ILE A 140 -1.44 17.14 -2.95
CA ILE A 140 -2.86 17.44 -3.21
C ILE A 140 -3.78 16.66 -2.25
N LEU A 141 -3.52 15.36 -2.06
CA LEU A 141 -4.29 14.53 -1.13
C LEU A 141 -4.29 15.15 0.28
N ARG A 142 -3.11 15.53 0.80
CA ARG A 142 -2.99 16.17 2.11
C ARG A 142 -3.74 17.49 2.18
N LEU A 143 -3.57 18.38 1.20
CA LEU A 143 -4.25 19.66 1.16
C LEU A 143 -5.76 19.47 1.22
N LEU A 144 -6.31 18.61 0.36
CA LEU A 144 -7.74 18.36 0.27
C LEU A 144 -8.32 17.71 1.54
N TRP A 145 -7.56 16.90 2.24
CA TRP A 145 -8.00 16.25 3.48
C TRP A 145 -7.91 17.13 4.72
N THR A 146 -7.02 18.15 4.71
CA THR A 146 -6.73 18.95 5.91
C THR A 146 -7.20 20.40 5.82
N GLN A 147 -7.37 20.95 4.61
CA GLN A 147 -7.76 22.34 4.42
C GLN A 147 -9.23 22.45 4.02
N ALA A 148 -9.93 23.49 4.51
CA ALA A 148 -11.33 23.77 4.12
C ALA A 148 -11.44 24.07 2.63
N ARG A 149 -10.49 24.82 2.09
CA ARG A 149 -10.33 25.16 0.67
C ARG A 149 -8.86 25.03 0.30
N SER A 150 -8.58 24.61 -0.91
CA SER A 150 -7.23 24.30 -1.36
C SER A 150 -6.96 24.88 -2.74
N ASP A 151 -5.86 25.61 -2.86
CA ASP A 151 -5.25 25.97 -4.12
C ASP A 151 -3.93 25.21 -4.27
N PHE A 152 -3.63 24.77 -5.48
CA PHE A 152 -2.38 24.10 -5.81
C PHE A 152 -1.99 24.49 -7.23
N ASP A 153 -0.76 24.96 -7.42
CA ASP A 153 -0.20 25.30 -8.71
C ASP A 153 1.08 24.50 -8.91
N GLY A 154 0.93 23.27 -9.40
CA GLY A 154 2.01 22.34 -9.68
C GLY A 154 2.38 22.33 -11.17
N ARG A 155 3.39 21.55 -11.50
CA ARG A 155 3.78 21.30 -12.88
C ARG A 155 2.76 20.46 -13.65
N PHE A 156 2.09 19.54 -12.97
CA PHE A 156 1.23 18.53 -13.57
C PHE A 156 -0.23 18.66 -13.17
N TYR A 157 -0.51 19.26 -12.04
CA TYR A 157 -1.85 19.42 -11.51
C TYR A 157 -2.05 20.84 -11.02
N SER A 158 -3.29 21.32 -11.16
CA SER A 158 -3.72 22.61 -10.63
C SER A 158 -5.07 22.46 -9.94
N LEU A 159 -5.23 23.09 -8.80
CA LEU A 159 -6.50 23.21 -8.07
C LEU A 159 -6.79 24.69 -7.83
N VAL A 160 -8.05 25.08 -7.98
CA VAL A 160 -8.54 26.43 -7.68
C VAL A 160 -9.75 26.30 -6.77
N ASP A 161 -9.64 26.87 -5.56
CA ASP A 161 -10.72 26.88 -4.55
C ASP A 161 -11.36 25.50 -4.31
N ALA A 162 -10.52 24.44 -4.36
CA ALA A 162 -10.98 23.06 -4.33
C ALA A 162 -11.44 22.65 -2.93
N ILE A 163 -12.54 21.89 -2.88
CA ILE A 163 -13.18 21.44 -1.65
C ILE A 163 -13.27 19.90 -1.68
N CYS A 164 -12.88 19.27 -0.59
CA CYS A 164 -13.12 17.85 -0.34
C CYS A 164 -13.87 17.70 0.99
N GLU A 165 -15.20 17.59 0.91
CA GLU A 165 -16.09 17.33 2.06
C GLU A 165 -16.96 16.09 1.76
N PRO A 166 -17.17 15.18 2.77
CA PRO A 166 -16.59 15.28 4.11
C PRO A 166 -15.09 15.04 4.10
N LYS A 167 -14.38 15.55 5.12
CA LYS A 167 -12.97 15.18 5.38
C LYS A 167 -12.91 13.73 5.80
N PRO A 168 -11.75 13.03 5.64
CA PRO A 168 -11.57 11.71 6.23
C PRO A 168 -11.89 11.67 7.73
N VAL A 169 -12.31 10.52 8.22
CA VAL A 169 -12.50 10.26 9.65
C VAL A 169 -11.16 10.29 10.39
N GLN A 170 -10.13 9.75 9.78
CA GLN A 170 -8.78 9.73 10.35
C GLN A 170 -8.16 11.12 10.41
N GLN A 171 -7.54 11.46 11.54
CA GLN A 171 -6.88 12.75 11.76
C GLN A 171 -5.37 12.57 11.94
N PRO A 172 -4.54 13.40 11.31
CA PRO A 172 -4.90 14.51 10.42
C PRO A 172 -5.40 14.07 9.04
N HIS A 173 -5.13 12.83 8.64
CA HIS A 173 -5.54 12.18 7.38
C HIS A 173 -5.21 10.68 7.41
N PRO A 174 -5.76 9.86 6.52
CA PRO A 174 -5.33 8.46 6.33
C PRO A 174 -3.82 8.37 6.11
N PRO A 175 -3.11 7.38 6.69
CA PRO A 175 -1.67 7.26 6.49
C PRO A 175 -1.34 7.00 5.01
N ILE A 176 -0.37 7.77 4.50
CA ILE A 176 0.11 7.64 3.12
C ILE A 176 1.26 6.63 3.09
N TRP A 177 1.09 5.58 2.30
CA TRP A 177 2.12 4.60 2.02
C TRP A 177 2.72 4.87 0.64
N ILE A 178 4.04 4.82 0.52
CA ILE A 178 4.74 4.94 -0.76
C ILE A 178 5.39 3.61 -1.09
N GLY A 179 4.99 3.04 -2.23
CA GLY A 179 5.59 1.81 -2.74
C GLY A 179 6.79 2.06 -3.66
N GLY A 180 7.79 1.19 -3.59
CA GLY A 180 8.92 1.18 -4.52
C GLY A 180 10.27 1.58 -3.91
N ARG A 181 11.35 1.27 -4.67
CA ARG A 181 12.75 1.34 -4.19
C ARG A 181 13.68 2.18 -5.07
N GLY A 182 13.15 2.99 -5.98
CA GLY A 182 13.98 3.82 -6.86
C GLY A 182 14.85 4.80 -6.06
N PRO A 183 16.20 4.60 -5.99
CA PRO A 183 17.04 5.25 -4.99
C PRO A 183 17.12 6.76 -5.13
N LYS A 184 17.08 7.27 -6.36
CA LYS A 184 17.28 8.69 -6.62
C LYS A 184 16.00 9.54 -6.54
N ARG A 185 14.84 8.96 -6.85
CA ARG A 185 13.58 9.71 -6.96
C ARG A 185 12.49 9.15 -6.04
N THR A 186 12.15 7.84 -6.15
CA THR A 186 11.05 7.26 -5.38
C THR A 186 11.32 7.36 -3.87
N LEU A 187 12.51 6.99 -3.40
CA LEU A 187 12.86 7.10 -1.99
C LEU A 187 12.93 8.55 -1.50
N ARG A 188 13.27 9.51 -2.39
CA ARG A 188 13.19 10.93 -2.06
C ARG A 188 11.74 11.40 -1.89
N VAL A 189 10.80 10.90 -2.69
CA VAL A 189 9.36 11.15 -2.51
C VAL A 189 8.88 10.50 -1.22
N ALA A 190 9.28 9.25 -0.95
CA ALA A 190 8.95 8.57 0.29
C ALA A 190 9.44 9.37 1.53
N ALA A 191 10.67 9.88 1.51
CA ALA A 191 11.20 10.72 2.58
C ALA A 191 10.34 11.98 2.84
N ARG A 192 9.75 12.59 1.81
CA ARG A 192 8.89 13.77 1.96
C ARG A 192 7.46 13.43 2.32
N GLN A 193 6.90 12.38 1.72
CA GLN A 193 5.47 12.16 1.68
C GLN A 193 4.99 10.96 2.52
N ALA A 194 5.85 9.96 2.80
CA ALA A 194 5.36 8.73 3.39
C ALA A 194 5.14 8.82 4.91
N ASN A 195 4.06 8.19 5.39
CA ASN A 195 3.93 7.71 6.76
C ASN A 195 4.47 6.27 6.86
N VAL A 196 4.36 5.51 5.75
CA VAL A 196 4.90 4.15 5.63
C VAL A 196 5.58 4.01 4.27
N TRP A 197 6.76 3.42 4.24
CA TRP A 197 7.41 3.01 3.00
C TRP A 197 7.31 1.49 2.83
N ASN A 198 6.84 1.03 1.64
CA ASN A 198 6.75 -0.39 1.30
C ASN A 198 7.79 -0.77 0.26
N SER A 199 8.63 -1.74 0.59
CA SER A 199 9.73 -2.21 -0.26
C SER A 199 9.32 -3.22 -1.31
N SER A 200 8.15 -3.82 -1.21
CA SER A 200 7.65 -4.97 -1.99
C SER A 200 8.31 -6.34 -1.75
N GLY A 201 9.40 -6.43 -1.00
CA GLY A 201 10.07 -7.70 -0.64
C GLY A 201 10.74 -8.49 -1.78
N SER A 202 10.43 -8.18 -3.03
CA SER A 202 10.76 -8.99 -4.21
C SER A 202 12.26 -9.19 -4.50
N ARG A 203 13.16 -8.50 -3.79
CA ARG A 203 14.63 -8.63 -3.93
C ARG A 203 15.33 -9.10 -2.65
N GLY A 204 14.56 -9.43 -1.62
CA GLY A 204 15.07 -9.92 -0.34
C GLY A 204 15.57 -8.83 0.60
N LEU A 205 15.89 -9.26 1.82
CA LEU A 205 16.22 -8.39 2.95
C LEU A 205 17.42 -7.47 2.68
N ASP A 206 18.52 -7.96 2.11
CA ASP A 206 19.72 -7.12 1.87
C ASP A 206 19.42 -5.93 0.97
N ALA A 207 18.63 -6.13 -0.07
CA ALA A 207 18.23 -5.04 -0.96
C ALA A 207 17.24 -4.06 -0.28
N ASP A 208 16.43 -4.52 0.65
CA ASP A 208 15.51 -3.69 1.43
C ASP A 208 16.27 -2.91 2.50
N LEU A 209 17.31 -3.47 3.12
CA LEU A 209 18.22 -2.77 4.03
C LEU A 209 18.99 -1.65 3.32
N GLU A 210 19.51 -1.91 2.12
CA GLU A 210 20.17 -0.87 1.32
C GLU A 210 19.20 0.27 0.96
N ALA A 211 17.97 -0.06 0.56
CA ALA A 211 16.94 0.94 0.28
C ALA A 211 16.54 1.71 1.55
N THR A 212 16.53 1.07 2.72
CA THR A 212 16.30 1.72 4.02
C THR A 212 17.37 2.75 4.32
N ARG A 213 18.66 2.45 4.13
CA ARG A 213 19.76 3.42 4.33
C ARG A 213 19.59 4.64 3.41
N ILE A 214 19.30 4.40 2.12
CA ILE A 214 19.10 5.50 1.16
C ILE A 214 17.86 6.35 1.55
N LEU A 215 16.80 5.74 2.03
CA LEU A 215 15.64 6.47 2.53
C LEU A 215 15.99 7.32 3.75
N ASN A 216 16.77 6.77 4.70
CA ASN A 216 17.25 7.50 5.87
C ASN A 216 18.08 8.71 5.45
N ASP A 217 19.02 8.55 4.50
CA ASP A 217 19.82 9.65 3.97
C ASP A 217 18.97 10.78 3.35
N HIS A 218 17.91 10.40 2.61
CA HIS A 218 16.97 11.38 2.08
C HIS A 218 16.16 12.10 3.17
N CYS A 219 15.78 11.39 4.25
CA CYS A 219 15.11 12.01 5.39
C CYS A 219 16.04 13.03 6.09
N VAL A 220 17.26 12.62 6.39
CA VAL A 220 18.27 13.51 7.01
C VAL A 220 18.53 14.75 6.16
N ALA A 221 18.65 14.58 4.84
CA ALA A 221 18.89 15.69 3.90
C ALA A 221 17.78 16.76 3.91
N ILE A 222 16.56 16.43 4.35
CA ILE A 222 15.44 17.36 4.47
C ILE A 222 15.10 17.71 5.93
N GLY A 223 15.91 17.26 6.90
CA GLY A 223 15.70 17.53 8.33
C GLY A 223 14.53 16.73 8.95
N ARG A 224 14.14 15.60 8.35
CA ARG A 224 13.11 14.70 8.88
C ARG A 224 13.74 13.55 9.64
N ASP A 225 13.17 13.19 10.78
CA ASP A 225 13.57 11.98 11.51
C ASP A 225 13.17 10.73 10.69
N PRO A 226 14.15 9.86 10.32
CA PRO A 226 13.83 8.62 9.59
C PRO A 226 12.86 7.69 10.33
N THR A 227 12.81 7.73 11.65
CA THR A 227 11.92 6.88 12.47
C THR A 227 10.45 7.27 12.38
N GLU A 228 10.12 8.44 11.86
CA GLU A 228 8.74 8.83 11.57
C GLU A 228 8.09 8.02 10.44
N ILE A 229 8.90 7.34 9.61
CA ILE A 229 8.40 6.53 8.51
C ILE A 229 8.49 5.06 8.92
N ARG A 230 7.36 4.38 9.07
CA ARG A 230 7.34 2.93 9.30
C ARG A 230 7.86 2.18 8.06
N ARG A 231 8.51 1.04 8.30
CA ARG A 231 9.05 0.18 7.23
C ARG A 231 8.13 -1.01 7.03
N SER A 232 7.78 -1.25 5.76
CA SER A 232 6.91 -2.35 5.35
C SER A 232 7.55 -3.18 4.25
N THR A 233 7.26 -4.48 4.26
CA THR A 233 7.61 -5.39 3.17
C THR A 233 6.50 -6.39 2.91
N VAL A 234 6.55 -7.02 1.73
CA VAL A 234 5.68 -8.15 1.37
C VAL A 234 6.54 -9.41 1.34
N ILE A 235 6.08 -10.46 1.98
CA ILE A 235 6.66 -11.81 1.85
C ILE A 235 5.58 -12.80 1.40
N GLU A 236 5.94 -13.75 0.54
CA GLU A 236 5.01 -14.75 0.06
C GLU A 236 4.71 -15.78 1.15
N ALA A 237 3.43 -16.08 1.36
CA ALA A 237 2.97 -17.08 2.32
C ALA A 237 3.11 -18.51 1.76
N ALA A 238 4.34 -18.89 1.40
CA ALA A 238 4.60 -20.20 0.75
C ALA A 238 4.64 -21.36 1.75
N ALA A 239 5.41 -21.23 2.84
CA ALA A 239 5.51 -22.23 3.90
C ALA A 239 5.59 -21.54 5.26
N LEU A 240 4.98 -22.14 6.29
CA LEU A 240 4.84 -21.54 7.61
C LEU A 240 6.20 -21.17 8.26
N ASP A 241 7.14 -22.12 8.27
CA ASP A 241 8.42 -21.89 8.94
C ASP A 241 9.28 -20.86 8.20
N ASP A 242 9.26 -20.85 6.87
CA ASP A 242 9.96 -19.85 6.04
C ASP A 242 9.39 -18.43 6.29
N VAL A 243 8.07 -18.31 6.36
CA VAL A 243 7.37 -17.04 6.67
C VAL A 243 7.79 -16.50 8.03
N VAL A 244 7.85 -17.37 9.04
CA VAL A 244 8.18 -16.97 10.42
C VAL A 244 9.67 -16.61 10.52
N GLU A 245 10.56 -17.34 9.87
CA GLU A 245 11.99 -17.00 9.83
C GLU A 245 12.24 -15.67 9.15
N LEU A 246 11.63 -15.42 7.99
CA LEU A 246 11.75 -14.14 7.29
C LEU A 246 11.14 -12.99 8.12
N ALA A 247 10.00 -13.20 8.77
CA ALA A 247 9.39 -12.21 9.63
C ALA A 247 10.30 -11.79 10.78
N ASP A 248 11.00 -12.75 11.41
CA ASP A 248 11.97 -12.47 12.49
C ASP A 248 13.15 -11.65 11.97
N GLN A 249 13.69 -12.00 10.80
CA GLN A 249 14.76 -11.24 10.16
C GLN A 249 14.35 -9.79 9.84
N TYR A 250 13.16 -9.58 9.28
CA TYR A 250 12.64 -8.24 9.00
C TYR A 250 12.32 -7.47 10.29
N ALA A 251 11.76 -8.12 11.32
CA ALA A 251 11.54 -7.52 12.62
C ALA A 251 12.85 -7.01 13.24
N ALA A 252 13.89 -7.87 13.28
CA ALA A 252 15.22 -7.50 13.76
C ALA A 252 15.84 -6.32 12.99
N ALA A 253 15.51 -6.19 11.71
CA ALA A 253 15.94 -5.10 10.83
C ALA A 253 15.11 -3.81 10.95
N GLY A 254 14.16 -3.72 11.89
CA GLY A 254 13.36 -2.53 12.13
C GLY A 254 12.14 -2.35 11.22
N PHE A 255 11.73 -3.40 10.49
CA PHE A 255 10.46 -3.39 9.76
C PHE A 255 9.31 -3.64 10.73
N SER A 256 8.36 -2.74 10.79
CA SER A 256 7.21 -2.78 11.71
C SER A 256 5.90 -3.21 11.03
N GLU A 257 5.90 -3.31 9.71
CA GLU A 257 4.73 -3.69 8.91
C GLU A 257 5.10 -4.87 7.99
N LEU A 258 4.44 -6.00 8.14
CA LEU A 258 4.64 -7.18 7.31
C LEU A 258 3.36 -7.54 6.57
N ILE A 259 3.45 -7.83 5.28
CA ILE A 259 2.31 -8.20 4.45
C ILE A 259 2.55 -9.60 3.88
N LEU A 260 1.66 -10.55 4.18
CA LEU A 260 1.72 -11.90 3.69
C LEU A 260 0.98 -12.02 2.36
N GLY A 261 1.70 -12.28 1.29
CA GLY A 261 1.16 -12.46 -0.06
C GLY A 261 0.56 -13.85 -0.24
N LEU A 262 -0.68 -13.91 -0.74
CA LEU A 262 -1.42 -15.15 -1.04
C LEU A 262 -1.43 -15.37 -2.55
N SER A 263 -0.30 -15.75 -3.14
CA SER A 263 -0.13 -15.84 -4.59
C SER A 263 0.12 -17.25 -5.13
N ALA A 264 0.45 -18.21 -4.27
CA ALA A 264 0.83 -19.57 -4.65
C ALA A 264 -0.32 -20.56 -4.42
N GLY A 265 -1.18 -20.77 -5.42
CA GLY A 265 -2.24 -21.77 -5.37
C GLY A 265 -3.60 -21.20 -4.89
N ASP A 266 -4.29 -21.93 -4.01
CA ASP A 266 -5.55 -21.48 -3.44
C ASP A 266 -5.31 -20.48 -2.30
N PRO A 267 -5.68 -19.19 -2.45
CA PRO A 267 -5.42 -18.18 -1.44
C PRO A 267 -6.19 -18.40 -0.13
N ILE A 268 -7.34 -19.05 -0.16
CA ILE A 268 -8.10 -19.38 1.07
C ILE A 268 -7.32 -20.44 1.86
N GLN A 269 -6.89 -21.52 1.20
CA GLN A 269 -6.09 -22.55 1.83
C GLN A 269 -4.78 -21.97 2.40
N GLN A 270 -4.07 -21.12 1.64
CA GLN A 270 -2.86 -20.46 2.12
C GLN A 270 -3.11 -19.58 3.36
N ALA A 271 -4.21 -18.83 3.35
CA ALA A 271 -4.57 -18.01 4.51
C ALA A 271 -4.79 -18.87 5.75
N GLU A 272 -5.54 -19.97 5.64
CA GLU A 272 -5.89 -20.85 6.77
C GLU A 272 -4.70 -21.69 7.26
N THR A 273 -3.88 -22.21 6.34
CA THR A 273 -2.83 -23.20 6.71
C THR A 273 -1.46 -22.58 6.93
N VAL A 274 -1.20 -21.38 6.42
CA VAL A 274 0.10 -20.69 6.55
C VAL A 274 -0.05 -19.34 7.26
N ALA A 275 -0.87 -18.42 6.71
CA ALA A 275 -0.87 -17.05 7.18
C ALA A 275 -1.46 -16.89 8.60
N VAL A 276 -2.57 -17.55 8.91
CA VAL A 276 -3.17 -17.52 10.26
C VAL A 276 -2.26 -18.18 11.31
N PRO A 277 -1.68 -19.36 11.10
CA PRO A 277 -0.68 -19.91 12.03
C PRO A 277 0.57 -19.04 12.18
N ALA A 278 1.05 -18.40 11.10
CA ALA A 278 2.21 -17.51 11.15
C ALA A 278 1.90 -16.25 11.98
N LEU A 279 0.70 -15.68 11.85
CA LEU A 279 0.30 -14.48 12.58
C LEU A 279 0.51 -14.64 14.09
N ALA A 280 0.07 -15.74 14.68
CA ALA A 280 0.22 -16.00 16.13
C ALA A 280 1.69 -15.97 16.59
N ARG A 281 2.62 -16.45 15.73
CA ARG A 281 4.06 -16.45 16.03
C ARG A 281 4.67 -15.07 15.81
N ILE A 282 4.28 -14.37 14.73
CA ILE A 282 4.82 -13.05 14.38
C ILE A 282 4.41 -11.99 15.40
N LEU A 283 3.20 -12.03 15.93
CA LEU A 283 2.71 -11.08 16.94
C LEU A 283 3.50 -11.12 18.26
N THR A 284 4.29 -12.16 18.50
CA THR A 284 5.19 -12.25 19.67
C THR A 284 6.57 -11.64 19.41
N MET A 285 6.88 -11.26 18.18
CA MET A 285 8.17 -10.68 17.82
C MET A 285 8.26 -9.21 18.23
N THR A 286 9.48 -8.80 18.57
CA THR A 286 9.80 -7.42 18.90
C THR A 286 10.49 -6.75 17.71
N VAL A 287 10.00 -5.58 17.33
CA VAL A 287 10.62 -4.79 16.25
C VAL A 287 11.90 -4.15 16.78
N GLY A 288 13.00 -4.38 16.08
CA GLY A 288 14.30 -3.77 16.34
C GLY A 288 14.32 -2.28 15.94
N PRO A 289 15.43 -1.57 16.22
CA PRO A 289 15.60 -0.21 15.76
C PRO A 289 15.69 -0.16 14.21
N VAL A 290 15.21 0.92 13.63
CA VAL A 290 15.41 1.20 12.19
C VAL A 290 16.91 1.40 11.95
N VAL A 291 17.51 0.57 11.10
CA VAL A 291 18.95 0.55 10.80
C VAL A 291 19.34 1.64 9.81
#